data_c805f70bfd1f4a66c54fa0156a6b6697
#
_entry.id   c805f70bfd1f4a66c54fa0156a6b6697
#
_cell.length_a   1.000
_cell.length_b   1.000
_cell.length_c   1.000
_cell.angle_alpha   90.00
_cell.angle_beta   90.00
_cell.angle_gamma   90.00
#
_symmetry.space_group_name_H-M   'P 1'
#
loop_
_entity.id
_entity.type
_entity.pdbx_description
1 polymer ?
#
loop_
_entity_poly.entity_id
_entity_poly.type
_entity_poly.pdbx_seq_one_letter_code
_entity_poly.pdbx_strand_id
1 'polypeptide(L)'
;MAERVRGCTACHGAQGQGTDNDYFPRLAGKPVEYLYNQLMNFRDGRRKYPPMNYLLTYLSDDYLHEIAAHFSNLRPPYPAPATPSVSDDVLARGKALAMHGDAARSVPACVACHGSALTGMQPAIPGLVGLHSDYLSAQLGAWRSGNRRAKAPDCMHEIATRLTDDDVTAVTAWLAAQPAPANPVPAAARSLKLPLACGSEPQ
;
A
#
# COMPACT_ATOMS: atom_id res chain seq x y z
N MET A 1 -5.49 -10.44 -21.60
CA MET A 1 -5.71 -9.77 -20.30
C MET A 1 -6.07 -8.29 -20.45
N ALA A 2 -5.42 -7.50 -21.32
CA ALA A 2 -5.71 -6.05 -21.46
C ALA A 2 -7.21 -5.72 -21.61
N GLU A 3 -7.94 -6.42 -22.45
CA GLU A 3 -9.40 -6.23 -22.60
C GLU A 3 -10.18 -6.56 -21.32
N ARG A 4 -9.74 -7.58 -20.59
CA ARG A 4 -10.42 -8.04 -19.37
C ARG A 4 -10.31 -7.08 -18.20
N VAL A 5 -9.26 -6.23 -18.18
CA VAL A 5 -9.00 -5.26 -17.10
C VAL A 5 -9.52 -3.86 -17.42
N ARG A 6 -10.29 -3.66 -18.50
CA ARG A 6 -10.84 -2.34 -18.88
C ARG A 6 -11.65 -1.68 -17.76
N GLY A 7 -12.40 -2.46 -17.00
CA GLY A 7 -13.12 -1.96 -15.82
C GLY A 7 -12.20 -1.44 -14.72
N CYS A 8 -10.98 -1.96 -14.62
CA CYS A 8 -9.96 -1.52 -13.65
C CYS A 8 -9.26 -0.24 -14.13
N THR A 9 -8.88 -0.21 -15.44
CA THR A 9 -8.07 0.87 -16.01
C THR A 9 -8.82 2.19 -16.11
N ALA A 10 -10.15 2.17 -16.15
CA ALA A 10 -10.99 3.38 -16.13
C ALA A 10 -10.74 4.26 -14.88
N CYS A 11 -10.42 3.63 -13.74
CA CYS A 11 -10.13 4.31 -12.48
C CYS A 11 -8.62 4.34 -12.15
N HIS A 12 -7.93 3.22 -12.37
CA HIS A 12 -6.53 3.08 -11.96
C HIS A 12 -5.50 3.50 -13.02
N GLY A 13 -5.96 4.06 -14.14
CA GLY A 13 -5.11 4.47 -15.27
C GLY A 13 -4.83 3.31 -16.23
N ALA A 14 -4.54 3.63 -17.50
CA ALA A 14 -4.41 2.66 -18.59
C ALA A 14 -3.38 1.55 -18.33
N GLN A 15 -2.37 1.82 -17.54
CA GLN A 15 -1.32 0.87 -17.15
C GLN A 15 -1.30 0.61 -15.62
N GLY A 16 -2.38 0.96 -14.91
CA GLY A 16 -2.41 0.84 -13.46
C GLY A 16 -1.45 1.79 -12.74
N GLN A 17 -1.09 2.90 -13.37
CA GLN A 17 -0.19 3.91 -12.80
C GLN A 17 -0.82 4.73 -11.67
N GLY A 18 -2.14 4.62 -11.47
CA GLY A 18 -2.93 5.53 -10.66
C GLY A 18 -3.39 6.74 -11.46
N THR A 19 -4.11 7.62 -10.82
CA THR A 19 -4.57 8.92 -11.36
C THR A 19 -4.31 10.00 -10.33
N ASP A 20 -4.54 11.26 -10.69
CA ASP A 20 -4.45 12.39 -9.73
C ASP A 20 -5.58 12.38 -8.69
N ASN A 21 -6.49 11.41 -8.77
CA ASN A 21 -7.54 11.22 -7.78
C ASN A 21 -7.04 10.31 -6.65
N ASP A 22 -7.11 10.81 -5.42
CA ASP A 22 -6.61 10.12 -4.22
C ASP A 22 -7.29 8.77 -3.92
N TYR A 23 -8.46 8.49 -4.51
CA TYR A 23 -9.15 7.21 -4.34
C TYR A 23 -8.61 6.10 -5.25
N PHE A 24 -7.87 6.42 -6.31
CA PHE A 24 -7.46 5.48 -7.36
C PHE A 24 -5.94 5.27 -7.37
N PRO A 25 -5.42 4.44 -6.45
CA PRO A 25 -3.98 4.27 -6.28
C PRO A 25 -3.32 3.53 -7.44
N ARG A 26 -2.00 3.71 -7.54
CA ARG A 26 -1.12 2.91 -8.38
C ARG A 26 -1.21 1.41 -8.01
N LEU A 27 -1.47 0.57 -9.01
CA LEU A 27 -1.46 -0.89 -8.94
C LEU A 27 -0.15 -1.46 -9.51
N ALA A 28 0.35 -0.85 -10.57
CA ALA A 28 1.49 -1.33 -11.33
C ALA A 28 2.75 -1.52 -10.48
N GLY A 29 3.39 -2.67 -10.65
CA GLY A 29 4.66 -3.00 -10.01
C GLY A 29 4.56 -3.44 -8.54
N LYS A 30 3.36 -3.49 -7.96
CA LYS A 30 3.18 -4.05 -6.61
C LYS A 30 3.28 -5.58 -6.64
N PRO A 31 3.71 -6.22 -5.53
CA PRO A 31 3.78 -7.69 -5.45
C PRO A 31 2.47 -8.36 -5.82
N VAL A 32 2.56 -9.51 -6.52
CA VAL A 32 1.37 -10.26 -7.00
C VAL A 32 0.45 -10.64 -5.85
N GLU A 33 0.99 -11.28 -4.82
CA GLU A 33 0.18 -11.75 -3.68
C GLU A 33 -0.41 -10.58 -2.89
N TYR A 34 0.27 -9.42 -2.83
CA TYR A 34 -0.35 -8.23 -2.26
C TYR A 34 -1.60 -7.81 -3.04
N LEU A 35 -1.48 -7.68 -4.37
CA LEU A 35 -2.63 -7.29 -5.21
C LEU A 35 -3.75 -8.32 -5.11
N TYR A 36 -3.43 -9.61 -5.21
CA TYR A 36 -4.40 -10.69 -5.06
C TYR A 36 -5.12 -10.63 -3.69
N ASN A 37 -4.36 -10.50 -2.61
CA ASN A 37 -4.93 -10.35 -1.27
C ASN A 37 -5.86 -9.12 -1.15
N GLN A 38 -5.54 -8.00 -1.81
CA GLN A 38 -6.42 -6.83 -1.80
C GLN A 38 -7.73 -7.09 -2.57
N LEU A 39 -7.66 -7.73 -3.74
CA LEU A 39 -8.84 -8.09 -4.52
C LEU A 39 -9.74 -9.04 -3.73
N MET A 40 -9.18 -10.08 -3.11
CA MET A 40 -9.90 -11.00 -2.22
C MET A 40 -10.52 -10.25 -1.02
N ASN A 41 -9.77 -9.36 -0.39
CA ASN A 41 -10.26 -8.61 0.76
C ASN A 41 -11.44 -7.68 0.41
N PHE A 42 -11.44 -7.09 -0.79
CA PHE A 42 -12.58 -6.34 -1.28
C PHE A 42 -13.78 -7.25 -1.58
N ARG A 43 -13.58 -8.33 -2.32
CA ARG A 43 -14.66 -9.28 -2.66
C ARG A 43 -15.34 -9.85 -1.41
N ASP A 44 -14.54 -10.24 -0.44
CA ASP A 44 -15.01 -10.89 0.79
C ASP A 44 -15.43 -9.88 1.88
N GLY A 45 -15.42 -8.58 1.60
CA GLY A 45 -15.87 -7.53 2.52
C GLY A 45 -14.94 -7.21 3.68
N ARG A 46 -13.71 -7.79 3.72
CA ARG A 46 -12.68 -7.42 4.70
C ARG A 46 -12.12 -6.02 4.48
N ARG A 47 -12.14 -5.54 3.23
CA ARG A 47 -11.81 -4.17 2.85
C ARG A 47 -13.02 -3.53 2.21
N LYS A 48 -13.48 -2.40 2.77
CA LYS A 48 -14.73 -1.74 2.36
C LYS A 48 -14.44 -0.53 1.50
N TYR A 49 -14.85 -0.58 0.26
CA TYR A 49 -14.97 0.52 -0.68
C TYR A 49 -16.00 0.10 -1.72
N PRO A 50 -17.25 0.60 -1.65
CA PRO A 50 -18.37 0.06 -2.41
C PRO A 50 -18.13 -0.18 -3.90
N PRO A 51 -17.47 0.75 -4.65
CA PRO A 51 -17.20 0.49 -6.06
C PRO A 51 -16.34 -0.76 -6.30
N MET A 52 -15.29 -0.96 -5.48
CA MET A 52 -14.43 -2.15 -5.60
C MET A 52 -15.13 -3.41 -5.13
N ASN A 53 -15.89 -3.35 -4.02
CA ASN A 53 -16.65 -4.49 -3.55
C ASN A 53 -17.63 -4.99 -4.61
N TYR A 54 -18.37 -4.06 -5.24
CA TYR A 54 -19.33 -4.39 -6.30
C TYR A 54 -18.64 -4.99 -7.54
N LEU A 55 -17.56 -4.36 -8.02
CA LEU A 55 -16.84 -4.80 -9.22
C LEU A 55 -16.31 -6.23 -9.11
N LEU A 56 -15.92 -6.67 -7.90
CA LEU A 56 -15.26 -7.94 -7.68
C LEU A 56 -16.19 -9.07 -7.22
N THR A 57 -17.45 -8.79 -6.91
CA THR A 57 -18.40 -9.70 -6.23
C THR A 57 -18.45 -11.11 -6.84
N TYR A 58 -18.41 -11.21 -8.17
CA TYR A 58 -18.61 -12.48 -8.88
C TYR A 58 -17.34 -13.01 -9.54
N LEU A 59 -16.17 -12.43 -9.29
CA LEU A 59 -14.92 -12.88 -9.89
C LEU A 59 -14.33 -14.06 -9.13
N SER A 60 -13.89 -15.08 -9.87
CA SER A 60 -13.24 -16.26 -9.30
C SER A 60 -11.84 -15.95 -8.78
N ASP A 61 -11.34 -16.81 -7.89
CA ASP A 61 -9.98 -16.70 -7.33
C ASP A 61 -8.92 -16.68 -8.44
N ASP A 62 -9.02 -17.58 -9.39
CA ASP A 62 -8.08 -17.66 -10.52
C ASP A 62 -8.07 -16.37 -11.33
N TYR A 63 -9.24 -15.80 -11.59
CA TYR A 63 -9.34 -14.55 -12.36
C TYR A 63 -8.79 -13.34 -11.57
N LEU A 64 -9.03 -13.29 -10.27
CA LEU A 64 -8.42 -12.27 -9.40
C LEU A 64 -6.89 -12.39 -9.37
N HIS A 65 -6.36 -13.62 -9.37
CA HIS A 65 -4.92 -13.84 -9.43
C HIS A 65 -4.32 -13.43 -10.78
N GLU A 66 -5.00 -13.72 -11.91
CA GLU A 66 -4.60 -13.24 -13.24
C GLU A 66 -4.57 -11.71 -13.33
N ILE A 67 -5.57 -11.03 -12.76
CA ILE A 67 -5.60 -9.56 -12.66
C ILE A 67 -4.40 -9.04 -11.86
N ALA A 68 -4.14 -9.64 -10.71
CA ALA A 68 -3.02 -9.27 -9.85
C ALA A 68 -1.67 -9.44 -10.56
N ALA A 69 -1.46 -10.57 -11.24
CA ALA A 69 -0.26 -10.84 -12.01
C ALA A 69 -0.08 -9.84 -13.18
N HIS A 70 -1.18 -9.50 -13.86
CA HIS A 70 -1.14 -8.51 -14.93
C HIS A 70 -0.60 -7.16 -14.45
N PHE A 71 -1.21 -6.57 -13.41
CA PHE A 71 -0.77 -5.27 -12.91
C PHE A 71 0.60 -5.31 -12.23
N SER A 72 0.94 -6.41 -11.58
CA SER A 72 2.26 -6.60 -10.98
C SER A 72 3.40 -6.53 -12.00
N ASN A 73 3.16 -6.94 -13.23
CA ASN A 73 4.16 -6.95 -14.32
C ASN A 73 4.29 -5.62 -15.07
N LEU A 74 3.39 -4.68 -14.87
CA LEU A 74 3.43 -3.37 -15.53
C LEU A 74 4.45 -2.44 -14.86
N ARG A 75 5.12 -1.62 -15.67
CA ARG A 75 6.18 -0.69 -15.22
C ARG A 75 6.00 0.73 -15.78
N PRO A 76 4.81 1.34 -15.68
CA PRO A 76 4.68 2.74 -16.09
C PRO A 76 5.54 3.64 -15.18
N PRO A 77 5.92 4.82 -15.65
CA PRO A 77 6.63 5.81 -14.83
C PRO A 77 5.91 6.08 -13.52
N TYR A 78 6.66 6.45 -12.49
CA TYR A 78 6.09 6.96 -11.26
C TYR A 78 5.68 8.43 -11.42
N PRO A 79 4.66 8.89 -10.68
CA PRO A 79 4.34 10.31 -10.64
C PRO A 79 5.49 11.10 -10.01
N ALA A 80 5.53 12.40 -10.26
CA ALA A 80 6.41 13.29 -9.52
C ALA A 80 6.07 13.24 -8.01
N PRO A 81 7.08 13.39 -7.12
CA PRO A 81 6.82 13.50 -5.69
C PRO A 81 5.87 14.65 -5.38
N ALA A 82 5.00 14.47 -4.40
CA ALA A 82 4.13 15.55 -3.95
C ALA A 82 4.97 16.67 -3.29
N THR A 83 4.56 17.92 -3.52
CA THR A 83 5.07 19.04 -2.74
C THR A 83 4.38 19.03 -1.38
N PRO A 84 5.11 18.90 -0.25
CA PRO A 84 4.48 18.86 1.05
C PRO A 84 3.78 20.18 1.39
N SER A 85 2.59 20.10 1.99
CA SER A 85 1.83 21.24 2.49
C SER A 85 1.90 21.40 4.03
N VAL A 86 2.86 20.72 4.66
CA VAL A 86 3.08 20.71 6.11
C VAL A 86 4.45 21.32 6.45
N SER A 87 4.67 21.70 7.73
CA SER A 87 5.94 22.26 8.16
C SER A 87 7.10 21.26 8.13
N ASP A 88 8.33 21.76 8.14
CA ASP A 88 9.55 20.93 8.18
C ASP A 88 9.61 20.04 9.41
N ASP A 89 9.12 20.49 10.57
CA ASP A 89 9.06 19.68 11.79
C ASP A 89 8.11 18.49 11.64
N VAL A 90 6.97 18.69 10.97
CA VAL A 90 6.02 17.60 10.68
C VAL A 90 6.66 16.60 9.70
N LEU A 91 7.35 17.08 8.68
CA LEU A 91 8.10 16.20 7.75
C LEU A 91 9.23 15.45 8.46
N ALA A 92 9.97 16.10 9.35
CA ALA A 92 11.02 15.46 10.14
C ALA A 92 10.45 14.35 11.03
N ARG A 93 9.28 14.58 11.66
CA ARG A 93 8.55 13.55 12.42
C ARG A 93 8.14 12.37 11.53
N GLY A 94 7.58 12.64 10.34
CA GLY A 94 7.20 11.62 9.36
C GLY A 94 8.39 10.76 8.93
N LYS A 95 9.53 11.42 8.64
CA LYS A 95 10.79 10.73 8.33
C LYS A 95 11.25 9.84 9.49
N ALA A 96 11.23 10.37 10.71
CA ALA A 96 11.65 9.61 11.89
C ALA A 96 10.80 8.34 12.06
N LEU A 97 9.48 8.43 11.94
CA LEU A 97 8.58 7.27 11.98
C LEU A 97 8.87 6.27 10.86
N ALA A 98 9.02 6.75 9.64
CA ALA A 98 9.25 5.87 8.49
C ALA A 98 10.58 5.13 8.56
N MET A 99 11.65 5.80 9.02
CA MET A 99 13.00 5.27 9.02
C MET A 99 13.41 4.57 10.32
N HIS A 100 12.83 5.00 11.46
CA HIS A 100 13.26 4.52 12.79
C HIS A 100 12.12 3.98 13.64
N GLY A 101 10.86 4.33 13.32
CA GLY A 101 9.69 3.96 14.13
C GLY A 101 9.60 4.76 15.44
N ASP A 102 8.86 4.18 16.38
CA ASP A 102 8.70 4.71 17.75
C ASP A 102 8.67 3.54 18.74
N ALA A 103 9.82 3.21 19.32
CA ALA A 103 9.97 2.06 20.21
C ALA A 103 9.12 2.21 21.49
N ALA A 104 8.93 3.43 21.99
CA ALA A 104 8.13 3.66 23.20
C ALA A 104 6.66 3.28 23.01
N ARG A 105 6.15 3.35 21.78
CA ARG A 105 4.79 2.95 21.41
C ARG A 105 4.73 1.64 20.64
N SER A 106 5.85 0.91 20.55
CA SER A 106 5.96 -0.33 19.80
C SER A 106 5.56 -0.17 18.31
N VAL A 107 5.86 0.98 17.71
CA VAL A 107 5.67 1.24 16.28
C VAL A 107 6.99 0.95 15.56
N PRO A 108 7.08 -0.14 14.77
CA PRO A 108 8.28 -0.41 14.00
C PRO A 108 8.46 0.60 12.86
N ALA A 109 9.70 0.77 12.40
CA ALA A 109 9.98 1.57 11.21
C ALA A 109 9.24 1.01 9.98
N CYS A 110 8.69 1.87 9.13
CA CYS A 110 8.02 1.43 7.90
C CYS A 110 8.99 0.65 6.98
N VAL A 111 10.25 1.11 6.91
CA VAL A 111 11.30 0.44 6.13
C VAL A 111 11.62 -0.97 6.61
N ALA A 112 11.33 -1.32 7.86
CA ALA A 112 11.59 -2.65 8.39
C ALA A 112 10.75 -3.75 7.71
N CYS A 113 9.60 -3.38 7.13
CA CYS A 113 8.74 -4.29 6.39
C CYS A 113 8.66 -3.91 4.91
N HIS A 114 8.49 -2.61 4.62
CA HIS A 114 8.26 -2.12 3.25
C HIS A 114 9.56 -1.92 2.43
N GLY A 115 10.70 -2.36 2.96
CA GLY A 115 12.02 -2.25 2.33
C GLY A 115 12.69 -0.90 2.54
N SER A 116 14.03 -0.86 2.49
CA SER A 116 14.82 0.35 2.72
C SER A 116 14.51 1.48 1.73
N ALA A 117 14.11 1.13 0.51
CA ALA A 117 13.67 2.06 -0.52
C ALA A 117 12.14 2.24 -0.56
N LEU A 118 11.39 1.66 0.38
CA LEU A 118 9.93 1.71 0.45
C LEU A 118 9.22 1.20 -0.81
N THR A 119 9.86 0.28 -1.54
CA THR A 119 9.33 -0.35 -2.76
C THR A 119 8.55 -1.63 -2.48
N GLY A 120 8.53 -2.09 -1.22
CA GLY A 120 7.91 -3.33 -0.79
C GLY A 120 8.85 -4.53 -0.78
N MET A 121 8.31 -5.69 -0.46
CA MET A 121 9.00 -6.98 -0.48
C MET A 121 8.07 -8.05 -1.05
N GLN A 122 8.61 -8.91 -1.88
CA GLN A 122 7.90 -10.10 -2.37
C GLN A 122 7.62 -11.06 -1.20
N PRO A 123 6.52 -11.83 -1.24
CA PRO A 123 5.49 -11.79 -2.27
C PRO A 123 4.33 -10.83 -1.97
N ALA A 124 4.16 -10.33 -0.72
CA ALA A 124 2.89 -9.71 -0.30
C ALA A 124 3.01 -8.34 0.41
N ILE A 125 4.20 -7.77 0.55
CA ILE A 125 4.36 -6.45 1.19
C ILE A 125 4.47 -5.35 0.11
N PRO A 126 3.53 -4.38 0.08
CA PRO A 126 3.50 -3.38 -0.97
C PRO A 126 4.54 -2.28 -0.82
N GLY A 127 4.94 -1.67 -1.93
CA GLY A 127 5.65 -0.39 -1.92
C GLY A 127 4.73 0.76 -1.51
N LEU A 128 5.31 1.76 -0.86
CA LEU A 128 4.63 2.97 -0.36
C LEU A 128 4.93 4.22 -1.19
N VAL A 129 5.97 4.21 -2.02
CA VAL A 129 6.32 5.33 -2.89
C VAL A 129 5.32 5.52 -4.04
N GLY A 130 5.16 6.76 -4.50
CA GLY A 130 4.26 7.10 -5.61
C GLY A 130 2.78 6.97 -5.27
N LEU A 131 2.42 7.11 -3.99
CA LEU A 131 1.05 7.15 -3.51
C LEU A 131 0.74 8.55 -2.93
N HIS A 132 -0.48 9.03 -3.13
CA HIS A 132 -0.95 10.29 -2.56
C HIS A 132 -1.07 10.22 -1.03
N SER A 133 -0.79 11.34 -0.35
CA SER A 133 -0.88 11.44 1.12
C SER A 133 -2.28 11.10 1.63
N ASP A 134 -3.31 11.59 0.96
CA ASP A 134 -4.71 11.37 1.34
C ASP A 134 -5.11 9.90 1.17
N TYR A 135 -4.63 9.23 0.10
CA TYR A 135 -4.81 7.78 -0.02
C TYR A 135 -4.16 7.03 1.15
N LEU A 136 -2.91 7.35 1.47
CA LEU A 136 -2.17 6.71 2.57
C LEU A 136 -2.88 6.93 3.90
N SER A 137 -3.30 8.18 4.19
CA SER A 137 -4.08 8.55 5.37
C SER A 137 -5.39 7.78 5.46
N ALA A 138 -6.16 7.74 4.36
CA ALA A 138 -7.40 6.98 4.29
C ALA A 138 -7.20 5.49 4.57
N GLN A 139 -6.08 4.90 4.11
CA GLN A 139 -5.79 3.50 4.39
C GLN A 139 -5.46 3.25 5.87
N LEU A 140 -4.65 4.09 6.50
CA LEU A 140 -4.36 3.98 7.94
C LEU A 140 -5.63 4.17 8.77
N GLY A 141 -6.45 5.18 8.43
CA GLY A 141 -7.76 5.41 9.06
C GLY A 141 -8.72 4.23 8.86
N ALA A 142 -8.73 3.60 7.68
CA ALA A 142 -9.57 2.44 7.42
C ALA A 142 -9.18 1.20 8.25
N TRP A 143 -7.89 0.99 8.52
CA TRP A 143 -7.46 -0.05 9.46
C TRP A 143 -7.90 0.27 10.88
N ARG A 144 -7.74 1.51 11.35
CA ARG A 144 -8.17 1.94 12.69
C ARG A 144 -9.68 1.77 12.90
N SER A 145 -10.49 2.10 11.90
CA SER A 145 -11.96 1.99 11.95
C SER A 145 -12.50 0.58 11.65
N GLY A 146 -11.62 -0.37 11.28
CA GLY A 146 -12.03 -1.72 10.88
C GLY A 146 -12.69 -1.83 9.50
N ASN A 147 -12.68 -0.74 8.71
CA ASN A 147 -13.14 -0.76 7.31
C ASN A 147 -12.11 -1.42 6.36
N ARG A 148 -10.88 -1.60 6.82
CA ARG A 148 -9.84 -2.38 6.16
C ARG A 148 -9.28 -3.40 7.13
N ARG A 149 -9.33 -4.67 6.74
CA ARG A 149 -8.76 -5.79 7.49
C ARG A 149 -7.96 -6.68 6.54
N ALA A 150 -6.93 -7.32 7.07
CA ALA A 150 -6.16 -8.33 6.36
C ALA A 150 -6.36 -9.71 7.01
N LYS A 151 -5.67 -10.73 6.47
CA LYS A 151 -5.61 -12.05 7.10
C LYS A 151 -4.89 -11.95 8.45
N ALA A 152 -5.46 -12.56 9.48
CA ALA A 152 -4.89 -12.52 10.82
C ALA A 152 -3.57 -13.34 10.92
N PRO A 153 -2.60 -12.85 11.72
CA PRO A 153 -2.58 -11.58 12.45
C PRO A 153 -2.43 -10.38 11.49
N ASP A 154 -3.23 -9.32 11.69
CA ASP A 154 -3.22 -8.12 10.85
C ASP A 154 -2.21 -7.11 11.39
N CYS A 155 -0.96 -7.23 10.93
CA CYS A 155 0.15 -6.40 11.39
C CYS A 155 -0.06 -4.90 11.11
N MET A 156 -0.73 -4.53 10.00
CA MET A 156 -0.99 -3.14 9.71
C MET A 156 -2.10 -2.52 10.57
N HIS A 157 -3.09 -3.32 11.00
CA HIS A 157 -4.06 -2.88 12.01
C HIS A 157 -3.35 -2.54 13.33
N GLU A 158 -2.46 -3.42 13.79
CA GLU A 158 -1.70 -3.17 15.01
C GLU A 158 -0.85 -1.89 14.92
N ILE A 159 -0.19 -1.66 13.79
CA ILE A 159 0.61 -0.45 13.58
C ILE A 159 -0.29 0.78 13.53
N ALA A 160 -1.36 0.75 12.72
CA ALA A 160 -2.24 1.90 12.51
C ALA A 160 -2.92 2.37 13.80
N THR A 161 -3.29 1.44 14.70
CA THR A 161 -3.92 1.76 15.99
C THR A 161 -2.96 2.39 17.00
N ARG A 162 -1.63 2.22 16.81
CA ARG A 162 -0.59 2.82 17.68
C ARG A 162 -0.16 4.22 17.22
N LEU A 163 -0.48 4.62 15.99
CA LEU A 163 -0.19 5.95 15.47
C LEU A 163 -1.22 6.96 16.00
N THR A 164 -0.78 8.18 16.32
CA THR A 164 -1.67 9.32 16.55
C THR A 164 -2.13 9.92 15.23
N ASP A 165 -3.09 10.86 15.25
CA ASP A 165 -3.53 11.55 14.03
C ASP A 165 -2.41 12.44 13.46
N ASP A 166 -1.62 13.07 14.35
CA ASP A 166 -0.43 13.84 13.95
C ASP A 166 0.64 12.94 13.31
N ASP A 167 0.84 11.72 13.83
CA ASP A 167 1.75 10.75 13.21
C ASP A 167 1.28 10.30 11.82
N VAL A 168 -0.02 10.08 11.66
CA VAL A 168 -0.60 9.74 10.35
C VAL A 168 -0.36 10.88 9.37
N THR A 169 -0.68 12.13 9.76
CA THR A 169 -0.43 13.31 8.95
C THR A 169 1.05 13.43 8.56
N ALA A 170 1.94 13.28 9.53
CA ALA A 170 3.37 13.42 9.34
C ALA A 170 3.94 12.34 8.39
N VAL A 171 3.64 11.07 8.67
CA VAL A 171 4.23 9.97 7.90
C VAL A 171 3.69 9.91 6.48
N THR A 172 2.40 10.22 6.25
CA THR A 172 1.80 10.18 4.91
C THR A 172 2.27 11.36 4.04
N ALA A 173 2.43 12.56 4.63
CA ALA A 173 3.01 13.71 3.94
C ALA A 173 4.47 13.41 3.53
N TRP A 174 5.27 12.84 4.45
CA TRP A 174 6.64 12.49 4.14
C TRP A 174 6.74 11.40 3.06
N LEU A 175 5.94 10.33 3.14
CA LEU A 175 5.92 9.24 2.16
C LEU A 175 5.54 9.72 0.76
N ALA A 176 4.52 10.58 0.63
CA ALA A 176 4.07 11.13 -0.64
C ALA A 176 5.13 12.02 -1.31
N ALA A 177 6.00 12.65 -0.51
CA ALA A 177 7.09 13.50 -0.99
C ALA A 177 8.35 12.71 -1.40
N GLN A 178 8.37 11.37 -1.21
CA GLN A 178 9.55 10.59 -1.59
C GLN A 178 9.59 10.32 -3.10
N PRO A 179 10.71 10.61 -3.78
CA PRO A 179 10.90 10.23 -5.17
C PRO A 179 10.94 8.72 -5.31
N ALA A 180 10.45 8.22 -6.43
CA ALA A 180 10.64 6.82 -6.76
C ALA A 180 12.15 6.54 -6.94
N PRO A 181 12.68 5.45 -6.36
CA PRO A 181 14.08 5.09 -6.55
C PRO A 181 14.36 4.66 -8.00
N ALA A 182 15.62 4.72 -8.41
CA ALA A 182 16.05 4.29 -9.75
C ALA A 182 15.69 2.83 -10.03
N ASN A 183 15.71 1.98 -9.00
CA ASN A 183 15.21 0.61 -9.08
C ASN A 183 13.97 0.47 -8.18
N PRO A 184 12.75 0.58 -8.72
CA PRO A 184 11.52 0.50 -7.93
C PRO A 184 11.00 -0.93 -7.71
N VAL A 185 11.81 -1.94 -7.98
CA VAL A 185 11.43 -3.35 -7.79
C VAL A 185 11.32 -3.66 -6.30
N PRO A 186 10.26 -4.38 -5.86
CA PRO A 186 10.18 -4.88 -4.49
C PRO A 186 11.38 -5.75 -4.12
N ALA A 187 11.81 -5.67 -2.87
CA ALA A 187 12.87 -6.53 -2.35
C ALA A 187 12.52 -8.02 -2.51
N ALA A 188 13.54 -8.87 -2.54
CA ALA A 188 13.33 -10.32 -2.65
C ALA A 188 12.53 -10.86 -1.45
N ALA A 189 11.79 -11.94 -1.67
CA ALA A 189 11.06 -12.62 -0.62
C ALA A 189 11.99 -13.01 0.54
N ARG A 190 11.54 -12.82 1.78
CA ARG A 190 12.28 -13.17 2.99
C ARG A 190 13.64 -12.45 3.16
N SER A 191 13.89 -11.38 2.39
CA SER A 191 15.12 -10.59 2.53
C SER A 191 15.13 -9.68 3.77
N LEU A 192 13.97 -9.52 4.44
CA LEU A 192 13.84 -8.75 5.67
C LEU A 192 13.28 -9.65 6.78
N LYS A 193 13.79 -9.47 8.00
CA LYS A 193 13.19 -10.05 9.21
C LYS A 193 12.08 -9.12 9.68
N LEU A 194 10.83 -9.57 9.57
CA LEU A 194 9.68 -8.78 9.98
C LEU A 194 9.63 -8.62 11.51
N PRO A 195 9.40 -7.41 12.03
CA PRO A 195 9.28 -7.16 13.47
C PRO A 195 7.96 -7.67 14.08
N LEU A 196 6.96 -7.93 13.24
CA LEU A 196 5.63 -8.43 13.64
C LEU A 196 5.23 -9.58 12.72
N ALA A 197 4.43 -10.49 13.25
CA ALA A 197 3.78 -11.51 12.43
C ALA A 197 2.70 -10.88 11.54
N CYS A 198 2.68 -11.25 10.27
CA CYS A 198 1.71 -10.78 9.29
C CYS A 198 1.05 -11.98 8.60
N GLY A 199 -0.24 -12.19 8.82
CA GLY A 199 -0.95 -13.33 8.22
C GLY A 199 -1.11 -13.25 6.70
N SER A 200 -0.92 -12.08 6.12
CA SER A 200 -0.93 -11.88 4.65
C SER A 200 0.42 -12.17 4.00
N GLU A 201 1.50 -12.33 4.78
CA GLU A 201 2.82 -12.67 4.28
C GLU A 201 3.06 -14.16 4.49
N PRO A 202 3.32 -14.96 3.45
CA PRO A 202 3.63 -16.38 3.59
C PRO A 202 4.92 -16.60 4.38
N GLN A 203 4.87 -17.46 5.39
CA GLN A 203 6.03 -17.84 6.21
C GLN A 203 6.93 -18.87 5.54
#